data_01976c773da5bdf537434f149f0e890b
#
_entry.id   01976c773da5bdf537434f149f0e890b
#
_cell.length_a   1.000
_cell.length_b   1.000
_cell.length_c   1.000
_cell.angle_alpha   90.00
_cell.angle_beta   90.00
_cell.angle_gamma   90.00
#
_symmetry.space_group_name_H-M   'P 1'
#
loop_
_entity.id
_entity.type
_entity.pdbx_description
1 polymer ?
#
loop_
_entity_poly.entity_id
_entity_poly.type
_entity_poly.pdbx_seq_one_letter_code
_entity_poly.pdbx_strand_id
1 'polypeptide(L)'
;QIINYKNAWLKIYDVPIIYFPKFYHPDPTVKRQSGFLFPKIKSSSLYGQSIQIPYFKVISDNKDLTISPRIYFDNNILIQNEYRQVNKNSNIISDFSVQKKDATKTHLFSNITKNFNNNSKIEFNLEKVSHDTYLKSNHIESPIIKNKSKLYSYINYKKDEDSYYFSSSIGVYEDLGKSKSDRYEYIY
;
A
#
# COMPACT_ATOMS: atom_id res chain seq x y z
N GLN A 1 -6.76 -22.26 -15.44
CA GLN A 1 -8.13 -22.79 -15.36
C GLN A 1 -8.87 -22.15 -14.19
N ILE A 2 -10.16 -21.96 -14.31
CA ILE A 2 -11.04 -21.44 -13.26
C ILE A 2 -11.91 -22.61 -12.82
N ILE A 3 -11.93 -22.90 -11.52
CA ILE A 3 -12.82 -23.89 -10.95
C ILE A 3 -14.15 -23.17 -10.64
N ASN A 4 -15.24 -23.68 -11.22
CA ASN A 4 -16.58 -23.13 -11.05
C ASN A 4 -17.38 -23.99 -10.09
N TYR A 5 -17.89 -23.38 -9.04
CA TYR A 5 -18.83 -24.00 -8.12
C TYR A 5 -20.23 -23.40 -8.35
N LYS A 6 -21.23 -24.24 -8.38
CA LYS A 6 -22.65 -23.85 -8.38
C LYS A 6 -23.25 -24.22 -7.03
N ASN A 7 -24.11 -23.36 -6.50
CA ASN A 7 -24.80 -23.59 -5.23
C ASN A 7 -23.87 -23.88 -4.05
N ALA A 8 -22.81 -23.07 -3.92
CA ALA A 8 -21.82 -23.23 -2.84
C ALA A 8 -22.30 -22.55 -1.55
N TRP A 9 -22.06 -23.20 -0.41
CA TRP A 9 -22.32 -22.68 0.93
C TRP A 9 -21.00 -22.50 1.68
N LEU A 10 -20.75 -21.32 2.21
CA LEU A 10 -19.72 -21.13 3.23
C LEU A 10 -20.28 -21.57 4.58
N LYS A 11 -19.64 -22.57 5.19
CA LYS A 11 -20.02 -23.08 6.51
C LYS A 11 -18.91 -22.76 7.52
N ILE A 12 -19.31 -22.40 8.74
CA ILE A 12 -18.43 -22.30 9.90
C ILE A 12 -18.99 -23.25 10.96
N TYR A 13 -18.18 -24.21 11.42
CA TYR A 13 -18.61 -25.30 12.31
C TYR A 13 -19.92 -25.99 11.85
N ASP A 14 -19.95 -26.34 10.54
CA ASP A 14 -21.12 -26.94 9.87
C ASP A 14 -22.41 -26.09 9.79
N VAL A 15 -22.38 -24.86 10.31
CA VAL A 15 -23.47 -23.91 10.17
C VAL A 15 -23.31 -23.15 8.85
N PRO A 16 -24.27 -23.21 7.90
CA PRO A 16 -24.22 -22.47 6.67
C PRO A 16 -24.45 -20.99 6.93
N ILE A 17 -23.44 -20.15 6.59
CA ILE A 17 -23.47 -18.70 6.86
C ILE A 17 -23.75 -17.89 5.61
N ILE A 18 -23.13 -18.26 4.48
CA ILE A 18 -23.26 -17.52 3.23
C ILE A 18 -23.52 -18.48 2.08
N TYR A 19 -24.53 -18.17 1.27
CA TYR A 19 -24.84 -18.89 0.04
C TYR A 19 -24.29 -18.15 -1.18
N PHE A 20 -23.58 -18.88 -2.04
CA PHE A 20 -23.09 -18.40 -3.32
C PHE A 20 -23.75 -19.19 -4.45
N PRO A 21 -24.65 -18.57 -5.24
CA PRO A 21 -25.27 -19.24 -6.39
C PRO A 21 -24.24 -19.68 -7.44
N LYS A 22 -23.18 -18.86 -7.60
CA LYS A 22 -21.99 -19.16 -8.40
C LYS A 22 -20.77 -18.65 -7.66
N PHE A 23 -19.78 -19.51 -7.50
CA PHE A 23 -18.50 -19.18 -6.92
C PHE A 23 -17.37 -19.62 -7.85
N TYR A 24 -16.44 -18.73 -8.08
CA TYR A 24 -15.27 -19.01 -8.92
C TYR A 24 -14.02 -18.99 -8.04
N HIS A 25 -13.23 -20.04 -8.16
CA HIS A 25 -11.94 -20.13 -7.50
C HIS A 25 -10.86 -20.35 -8.58
N PRO A 26 -9.75 -19.58 -8.58
CA PRO A 26 -8.62 -19.87 -9.45
C PRO A 26 -8.07 -21.26 -9.11
N ASP A 27 -7.71 -22.02 -10.15
CA ASP A 27 -6.94 -23.24 -9.98
C ASP A 27 -5.64 -22.90 -9.22
N PRO A 28 -5.22 -23.70 -8.23
CA PRO A 28 -3.96 -23.53 -7.50
C PRO A 28 -2.72 -23.43 -8.38
N THR A 29 -2.81 -23.91 -9.62
CA THR A 29 -1.73 -23.82 -10.63
C THR A 29 -1.61 -22.43 -11.27
N VAL A 30 -2.63 -21.58 -11.14
CA VAL A 30 -2.62 -20.20 -11.67
C VAL A 30 -1.78 -19.33 -10.75
N LYS A 31 -0.60 -18.91 -11.23
CA LYS A 31 0.37 -18.14 -10.44
C LYS A 31 -0.17 -16.81 -9.90
N ARG A 32 -1.00 -16.09 -10.67
CA ARG A 32 -1.59 -14.79 -10.27
C ARG A 32 -2.90 -14.56 -11.04
N GLN A 33 -3.96 -14.17 -10.37
CA GLN A 33 -5.25 -13.86 -10.98
C GLN A 33 -5.88 -12.62 -10.35
N SER A 34 -6.49 -11.77 -11.21
CA SER A 34 -7.27 -10.61 -10.76
C SER A 34 -8.56 -11.06 -10.09
N GLY A 35 -8.96 -10.37 -9.02
CA GLY A 35 -10.20 -10.68 -8.30
C GLY A 35 -10.36 -9.85 -7.04
N PHE A 36 -11.54 -9.94 -6.45
CA PHE A 36 -11.83 -9.35 -5.15
C PHE A 36 -11.10 -10.11 -4.05
N LEU A 37 -10.51 -9.37 -3.13
CA LEU A 37 -9.95 -9.91 -1.90
C LEU A 37 -11.02 -9.86 -0.79
N PHE A 38 -10.73 -10.54 0.33
CA PHE A 38 -11.66 -10.57 1.45
C PHE A 38 -11.96 -9.16 1.96
N PRO A 39 -13.26 -8.82 2.15
CA PRO A 39 -13.66 -7.57 2.74
C PRO A 39 -13.11 -7.44 4.15
N LYS A 40 -12.73 -6.21 4.53
CA LYS A 40 -12.26 -5.87 5.88
C LYS A 40 -13.22 -4.88 6.51
N ILE A 41 -13.67 -5.16 7.72
CA ILE A 41 -14.41 -4.21 8.56
C ILE A 41 -13.38 -3.51 9.43
N LYS A 42 -13.39 -2.18 9.42
CA LYS A 42 -12.50 -1.34 10.23
C LYS A 42 -13.32 -0.33 11.02
N SER A 43 -12.87 -0.02 12.23
CA SER A 43 -13.46 1.01 13.07
C SER A 43 -12.47 2.13 13.32
N SER A 44 -12.92 3.36 13.26
CA SER A 44 -12.14 4.57 13.55
C SER A 44 -12.87 5.37 14.61
N SER A 45 -12.13 5.92 15.58
CA SER A 45 -12.71 6.81 16.60
C SER A 45 -13.26 8.12 16.01
N LEU A 46 -12.74 8.54 14.84
CA LEU A 46 -13.13 9.80 14.19
C LEU A 46 -14.22 9.62 13.13
N TYR A 47 -14.20 8.50 12.38
CA TYR A 47 -15.08 8.28 11.23
C TYR A 47 -16.05 7.10 11.42
N GLY A 48 -16.03 6.46 12.62
CA GLY A 48 -16.89 5.31 12.90
C GLY A 48 -16.49 4.06 12.12
N GLN A 49 -17.48 3.22 11.87
CA GLN A 49 -17.30 1.94 11.18
C GLN A 49 -17.20 2.14 9.66
N SER A 50 -16.45 1.26 9.02
CA SER A 50 -16.26 1.25 7.58
C SER A 50 -16.08 -0.17 7.06
N ILE A 51 -16.45 -0.37 5.79
CA ILE A 51 -16.16 -1.58 5.04
C ILE A 51 -15.17 -1.26 3.91
N GLN A 52 -14.15 -2.08 3.78
CA GLN A 52 -13.14 -2.00 2.72
C GLN A 52 -13.22 -3.26 1.86
N ILE A 53 -13.37 -3.09 0.55
CA ILE A 53 -13.49 -4.20 -0.41
C ILE A 53 -12.36 -4.08 -1.43
N PRO A 54 -11.18 -4.72 -1.18
CA PRO A 54 -10.06 -4.61 -2.08
C PRO A 54 -10.28 -5.43 -3.36
N TYR A 55 -9.85 -4.88 -4.50
CA TYR A 55 -9.77 -5.58 -5.77
C TYR A 55 -8.32 -5.63 -6.24
N PHE A 56 -7.80 -6.84 -6.41
CA PHE A 56 -6.47 -7.10 -6.95
C PHE A 56 -6.53 -7.23 -8.45
N LYS A 57 -5.72 -6.45 -9.18
CA LYS A 57 -5.62 -6.47 -10.64
C LYS A 57 -4.20 -6.85 -11.08
N VAL A 58 -4.08 -7.95 -11.76
CA VAL A 58 -2.86 -8.31 -12.50
C VAL A 58 -2.82 -7.46 -13.77
N ILE A 59 -1.77 -6.65 -13.93
CA ILE A 59 -1.55 -5.84 -15.14
C ILE A 59 -0.68 -6.62 -16.13
N SER A 60 0.38 -7.25 -15.61
CA SER A 60 1.28 -8.13 -16.36
C SER A 60 1.98 -9.09 -15.38
N ASP A 61 2.81 -9.98 -15.88
CA ASP A 61 3.53 -10.96 -15.03
C ASP A 61 4.37 -10.30 -13.92
N ASN A 62 4.83 -9.09 -14.15
CA ASN A 62 5.68 -8.35 -13.23
C ASN A 62 5.05 -7.08 -12.65
N LYS A 63 3.74 -6.83 -12.88
CA LYS A 63 3.02 -5.65 -12.42
C LYS A 63 1.65 -5.99 -11.90
N ASP A 64 1.27 -5.37 -10.79
CA ASP A 64 -0.08 -5.44 -10.25
C ASP A 64 -0.50 -4.14 -9.57
N LEU A 65 -1.81 -4.01 -9.35
CA LEU A 65 -2.46 -2.91 -8.68
C LEU A 65 -3.54 -3.47 -7.77
N THR A 66 -3.55 -3.05 -6.51
CA THR A 66 -4.65 -3.31 -5.59
C THR A 66 -5.42 -2.02 -5.36
N ILE A 67 -6.69 -1.99 -5.71
CA ILE A 67 -7.59 -0.85 -5.48
C ILE A 67 -8.47 -1.21 -4.30
N SER A 68 -8.45 -0.41 -3.24
CA SER A 68 -9.09 -0.69 -1.97
C SER A 68 -10.06 0.44 -1.60
N PRO A 69 -11.26 0.49 -2.20
CA PRO A 69 -12.30 1.41 -1.76
C PRO A 69 -12.74 1.05 -0.33
N ARG A 70 -12.85 2.08 0.49
CA ARG A 70 -13.37 2.01 1.86
C ARG A 70 -14.52 3.00 2.00
N ILE A 71 -15.67 2.49 2.38
CA ILE A 71 -16.89 3.24 2.58
C ILE A 71 -17.14 3.32 4.07
N TYR A 72 -17.22 4.52 4.59
CA TYR A 72 -17.61 4.79 5.97
C TYR A 72 -19.11 5.00 6.07
N PHE A 73 -19.74 4.58 7.15
CA PHE A 73 -21.19 4.71 7.32
C PHE A 73 -21.66 6.16 7.51
N ASP A 74 -20.72 7.10 7.68
CA ASP A 74 -20.96 8.54 7.72
C ASP A 74 -20.86 9.24 6.34
N ASN A 75 -21.03 8.50 5.24
CA ASN A 75 -20.94 8.96 3.86
C ASN A 75 -19.56 9.46 3.41
N ASN A 76 -18.49 9.07 4.12
CA ASN A 76 -17.14 9.37 3.74
C ASN A 76 -16.57 8.21 2.90
N ILE A 77 -15.80 8.53 1.86
CA ILE A 77 -15.17 7.54 0.99
C ILE A 77 -13.67 7.77 0.96
N LEU A 78 -12.92 6.69 1.14
CA LEU A 78 -11.48 6.65 0.97
C LEU A 78 -11.15 5.58 -0.08
N ILE A 79 -10.32 5.92 -1.06
CA ILE A 79 -9.79 4.97 -2.05
C ILE A 79 -8.29 4.91 -1.85
N GLN A 80 -7.79 3.74 -1.46
CA GLN A 80 -6.37 3.45 -1.35
C GLN A 80 -5.95 2.55 -2.50
N ASN A 81 -4.77 2.80 -3.09
CA ASN A 81 -4.23 2.06 -4.21
C ASN A 81 -2.78 1.67 -3.92
N GLU A 82 -2.45 0.41 -4.10
CA GLU A 82 -1.10 -0.12 -4.00
C GLU A 82 -0.65 -0.64 -5.36
N TYR A 83 0.36 -0.02 -5.94
CA TYR A 83 0.99 -0.44 -7.19
C TYR A 83 2.32 -1.12 -6.92
N ARG A 84 2.56 -2.26 -7.55
CA ARG A 84 3.83 -3.00 -7.48
C ARG A 84 4.33 -3.36 -8.85
N GLN A 85 5.63 -3.19 -9.05
CA GLN A 85 6.32 -3.62 -10.27
C GLN A 85 7.69 -4.17 -9.91
N VAL A 86 8.01 -5.35 -10.41
CA VAL A 86 9.30 -6.01 -10.24
C VAL A 86 9.89 -6.27 -11.62
N ASN A 87 11.04 -5.66 -11.92
CA ASN A 87 11.83 -5.94 -13.12
C ASN A 87 13.14 -6.62 -12.71
N LYS A 88 13.90 -7.11 -13.69
CA LYS A 88 15.20 -7.76 -13.45
C LYS A 88 16.13 -6.93 -12.53
N ASN A 89 16.18 -5.62 -12.74
CA ASN A 89 17.12 -4.72 -12.06
C ASN A 89 16.40 -3.59 -11.28
N SER A 90 15.09 -3.61 -11.14
CA SER A 90 14.37 -2.59 -10.40
C SER A 90 13.11 -3.12 -9.74
N ASN A 91 12.79 -2.55 -8.59
CA ASN A 91 11.57 -2.80 -7.86
C ASN A 91 10.88 -1.47 -7.54
N ILE A 92 9.57 -1.40 -7.75
CA ILE A 92 8.75 -0.23 -7.48
C ILE A 92 7.55 -0.67 -6.65
N ILE A 93 7.35 -0.01 -5.53
CA ILE A 93 6.13 -0.10 -4.73
C ILE A 93 5.65 1.33 -4.52
N SER A 94 4.39 1.60 -4.83
CA SER A 94 3.76 2.90 -4.56
C SER A 94 2.40 2.68 -3.94
N ASP A 95 2.12 3.40 -2.87
CA ASP A 95 0.85 3.37 -2.16
C ASP A 95 0.33 4.80 -2.04
N PHE A 96 -0.87 5.02 -2.53
CA PHE A 96 -1.49 6.34 -2.48
C PHE A 96 -2.97 6.23 -2.17
N SER A 97 -3.50 7.23 -1.49
CA SER A 97 -4.93 7.30 -1.24
C SER A 97 -5.50 8.70 -1.35
N VAL A 98 -6.79 8.73 -1.62
CA VAL A 98 -7.60 9.93 -1.61
C VAL A 98 -8.83 9.68 -0.76
N GLN A 99 -9.11 10.58 0.15
CA GLN A 99 -10.33 10.64 0.94
C GLN A 99 -11.04 11.95 0.63
N LYS A 100 -12.32 11.89 0.36
CA LYS A 100 -13.17 13.07 0.13
C LYS A 100 -14.31 13.08 1.14
N LYS A 101 -14.32 14.10 2.00
CA LYS A 101 -15.41 14.51 2.87
C LYS A 101 -15.52 16.04 2.78
N ASP A 102 -15.23 16.77 3.82
CA ASP A 102 -15.25 18.24 3.84
C ASP A 102 -14.03 18.85 3.13
N ALA A 103 -12.89 18.16 3.22
CA ALA A 103 -11.66 18.49 2.52
C ALA A 103 -11.06 17.24 1.89
N THR A 104 -10.34 17.41 0.77
CA THR A 104 -9.59 16.32 0.15
C THR A 104 -8.33 16.04 0.96
N LYS A 105 -8.21 14.82 1.47
CA LYS A 105 -7.03 14.34 2.20
C LYS A 105 -6.37 13.22 1.42
N THR A 106 -5.04 13.25 1.36
CA THR A 106 -4.26 12.32 0.55
C THR A 106 -3.01 11.84 1.26
N HIS A 107 -2.50 10.68 0.86
CA HIS A 107 -1.11 10.32 1.04
C HIS A 107 -0.51 9.82 -0.27
N LEU A 108 0.82 9.92 -0.38
CA LEU A 108 1.62 9.34 -1.43
C LEU A 108 2.89 8.77 -0.81
N PHE A 109 3.06 7.46 -0.92
CA PHE A 109 4.27 6.76 -0.54
C PHE A 109 4.81 6.04 -1.77
N SER A 110 6.11 6.04 -1.95
CA SER A 110 6.75 5.31 -3.05
C SER A 110 8.16 4.88 -2.65
N ASN A 111 8.47 3.62 -2.87
CA ASN A 111 9.82 3.10 -2.74
C ASN A 111 10.25 2.53 -4.10
N ILE A 112 11.36 3.06 -4.63
CA ILE A 112 11.92 2.66 -5.90
C ILE A 112 13.36 2.23 -5.66
N THR A 113 13.67 1.00 -6.02
CA THR A 113 15.05 0.48 -5.98
C THR A 113 15.47 0.14 -7.40
N LYS A 114 16.68 0.55 -7.79
CA LYS A 114 17.29 0.20 -9.06
C LYS A 114 18.75 -0.22 -8.88
N ASN A 115 19.07 -1.39 -9.37
CA ASN A 115 20.45 -1.86 -9.49
C ASN A 115 20.94 -1.54 -10.91
N PHE A 116 22.08 -0.87 -11.04
CA PHE A 116 22.66 -0.53 -12.35
C PHE A 116 23.55 -1.66 -12.84
N ASN A 117 24.38 -2.19 -11.95
CA ASN A 117 25.23 -3.36 -12.14
C ASN A 117 25.15 -4.19 -10.86
N ASN A 118 25.88 -5.28 -10.78
CA ASN A 118 25.95 -6.08 -9.56
C ASN A 118 26.44 -5.28 -8.34
N ASN A 119 27.14 -4.16 -8.58
CA ASN A 119 27.88 -3.41 -7.57
C ASN A 119 27.31 -2.01 -7.29
N SER A 120 26.26 -1.55 -8.01
CA SER A 120 25.73 -0.19 -7.81
C SER A 120 24.22 -0.23 -7.66
N LYS A 121 23.71 0.45 -6.61
CA LYS A 121 22.29 0.51 -6.27
C LYS A 121 21.86 1.95 -5.96
N ILE A 122 20.74 2.38 -6.50
CA ILE A 122 20.01 3.57 -6.05
C ILE A 122 18.71 3.18 -5.39
N GLU A 123 18.37 3.85 -4.32
CA GLU A 123 17.11 3.68 -3.61
C GLU A 123 16.48 5.06 -3.38
N PHE A 124 15.23 5.21 -3.79
CA PHE A 124 14.43 6.38 -3.59
C PHE A 124 13.23 6.01 -2.71
N ASN A 125 13.02 6.74 -1.64
CA ASN A 125 11.85 6.61 -0.78
C ASN A 125 11.17 7.96 -0.62
N LEU A 126 9.87 8.01 -0.88
CA LEU A 126 9.02 9.18 -0.70
C LEU A 126 7.89 8.83 0.25
N GLU A 127 7.74 9.61 1.29
CA GLU A 127 6.63 9.51 2.22
C GLU A 127 6.02 10.90 2.43
N LYS A 128 4.78 11.11 1.96
CA LYS A 128 4.09 12.39 2.05
C LYS A 128 2.62 12.21 2.39
N VAL A 129 2.12 13.11 3.24
CA VAL A 129 0.69 13.21 3.59
C VAL A 129 0.22 14.66 3.52
N SER A 130 -1.05 14.85 3.24
CA SER A 130 -1.65 16.20 3.19
C SER A 130 -2.05 16.73 4.59
N HIS A 131 -2.30 15.83 5.56
CA HIS A 131 -2.78 16.19 6.90
C HIS A 131 -2.16 15.28 7.96
N ASP A 132 -1.76 15.86 9.07
CA ASP A 132 -0.96 15.24 10.13
C ASP A 132 -1.62 14.03 10.78
N THR A 133 -2.92 14.06 10.95
CA THR A 133 -3.69 12.98 11.57
C THR A 133 -4.21 11.93 10.58
N TYR A 134 -4.05 12.16 9.28
CA TYR A 134 -4.67 11.36 8.22
C TYR A 134 -4.40 9.87 8.33
N LEU A 135 -3.14 9.49 8.53
CA LEU A 135 -2.73 8.08 8.60
C LEU A 135 -3.31 7.37 9.81
N LYS A 136 -3.33 8.05 10.96
CA LYS A 136 -3.87 7.51 12.23
C LYS A 136 -5.38 7.42 12.18
N SER A 137 -6.06 8.50 11.79
CA SER A 137 -7.52 8.59 11.77
C SER A 137 -8.16 7.58 10.81
N ASN A 138 -7.49 7.25 9.72
CA ASN A 138 -7.97 6.27 8.75
C ASN A 138 -7.38 4.88 8.94
N HIS A 139 -6.53 4.65 9.95
CA HIS A 139 -5.81 3.38 10.13
C HIS A 139 -5.16 2.91 8.81
N ILE A 140 -4.47 3.85 8.11
CA ILE A 140 -3.76 3.51 6.88
C ILE A 140 -2.68 2.48 7.18
N GLU A 141 -2.70 1.40 6.43
CA GLU A 141 -1.69 0.35 6.41
C GLU A 141 -0.99 0.42 5.06
N SER A 142 0.33 0.47 5.07
CA SER A 142 1.14 0.53 3.85
C SER A 142 2.40 -0.33 4.03
N PRO A 143 2.85 -1.04 3.01
CA PRO A 143 4.09 -1.80 3.07
C PRO A 143 5.35 -0.92 3.11
N ILE A 144 5.22 0.38 2.87
CA ILE A 144 6.33 1.33 2.74
C ILE A 144 6.66 1.98 4.08
N ILE A 145 5.64 2.53 4.77
CA ILE A 145 5.85 3.29 6.01
C ILE A 145 6.09 2.38 7.21
N LYS A 146 7.04 2.78 8.05
CA LYS A 146 7.31 2.14 9.35
C LYS A 146 6.60 2.85 10.50
N ASN A 147 6.36 4.15 10.37
CA ASN A 147 5.79 4.98 11.42
C ASN A 147 4.72 5.94 10.87
N LYS A 148 3.56 6.00 11.51
CA LYS A 148 2.45 6.88 11.11
C LYS A 148 2.58 8.31 11.63
N SER A 149 3.60 8.60 12.42
CA SER A 149 3.86 9.93 13.00
C SER A 149 5.13 10.57 12.46
N LYS A 150 6.08 9.77 11.98
CA LYS A 150 7.35 10.25 11.43
C LYS A 150 7.55 9.64 10.06
N LEU A 151 7.59 10.50 9.06
CA LEU A 151 7.82 10.13 7.66
C LEU A 151 9.28 10.34 7.31
N TYR A 152 9.83 9.48 6.45
CA TYR A 152 11.22 9.57 6.03
C TYR A 152 11.33 9.45 4.51
N SER A 153 11.63 10.55 3.86
CA SER A 153 11.90 10.60 2.42
C SER A 153 13.40 10.72 2.17
N TYR A 154 13.95 9.88 1.29
CA TYR A 154 15.40 9.87 1.03
C TYR A 154 15.75 9.40 -0.37
N ILE A 155 16.96 9.76 -0.79
CA ILE A 155 17.67 9.18 -1.91
C ILE A 155 18.96 8.60 -1.36
N ASN A 156 19.25 7.34 -1.65
CA ASN A 156 20.43 6.63 -1.20
C ASN A 156 21.11 5.99 -2.42
N TYR A 157 22.38 6.28 -2.63
CA TYR A 157 23.21 5.65 -3.64
C TYR A 157 24.32 4.86 -2.95
N LYS A 158 24.50 3.62 -3.40
CA LYS A 158 25.58 2.73 -2.92
C LYS A 158 26.34 2.16 -4.09
N LYS A 159 27.65 2.09 -3.97
CA LYS A 159 28.55 1.42 -4.89
C LYS A 159 29.55 0.59 -4.09
N ASP A 160 29.65 -0.70 -4.42
CA ASP A 160 30.51 -1.65 -3.75
C ASP A 160 31.38 -2.33 -4.81
N GLU A 161 32.69 -2.02 -4.82
CA GLU A 161 33.70 -2.58 -5.72
C GLU A 161 34.74 -3.30 -4.89
N ASP A 162 35.47 -4.22 -5.48
CA ASP A 162 36.48 -5.04 -4.78
C ASP A 162 37.48 -4.22 -3.95
N SER A 163 37.79 -2.99 -4.39
CA SER A 163 38.80 -2.13 -3.77
C SER A 163 38.23 -0.93 -3.01
N TYR A 164 36.94 -0.60 -3.14
CA TYR A 164 36.31 0.52 -2.42
C TYR A 164 34.79 0.37 -2.27
N TYR A 165 34.29 0.94 -1.19
CA TYR A 165 32.86 1.12 -0.94
C TYR A 165 32.54 2.61 -0.89
N PHE A 166 31.47 3.01 -1.61
CA PHE A 166 30.96 4.37 -1.58
C PHE A 166 29.47 4.35 -1.24
N SER A 167 29.06 5.18 -0.28
CA SER A 167 27.65 5.37 0.07
C SER A 167 27.37 6.86 0.27
N SER A 168 26.31 7.36 -0.35
CA SER A 168 25.82 8.72 -0.18
C SER A 168 24.32 8.68 0.05
N SER A 169 23.83 9.44 1.04
CA SER A 169 22.43 9.50 1.41
C SER A 169 22.03 10.95 1.67
N ILE A 170 20.92 11.36 1.07
CA ILE A 170 20.27 12.63 1.35
C ILE A 170 18.82 12.31 1.73
N GLY A 171 18.36 12.86 2.84
CA GLY A 171 17.00 12.58 3.32
C GLY A 171 16.42 13.67 4.17
N VAL A 172 15.11 13.56 4.39
CA VAL A 172 14.34 14.44 5.26
C VAL A 172 13.37 13.63 6.11
N TYR A 173 13.41 13.84 7.41
CA TYR A 173 12.38 13.40 8.33
C TYR A 173 11.31 14.48 8.46
N GLU A 174 10.04 14.07 8.43
CA GLU A 174 8.89 14.90 8.72
C GLU A 174 8.16 14.35 9.95
N ASP A 175 8.20 15.05 11.09
CA ASP A 175 7.49 14.69 12.32
C ASP A 175 6.11 15.35 12.32
N LEU A 176 5.07 14.55 12.06
CA LEU A 176 3.67 15.01 12.00
C LEU A 176 3.10 15.45 13.35
N GLY A 177 3.80 15.20 14.46
CA GLY A 177 3.41 15.63 15.80
C GLY A 177 3.93 17.02 16.18
N LYS A 178 4.84 17.59 15.37
CA LYS A 178 5.45 18.89 15.64
C LYS A 178 4.81 20.04 14.88
N SER A 179 5.05 21.27 15.33
CA SER A 179 4.67 22.50 14.62
C SER A 179 5.36 22.55 13.23
N LYS A 180 4.81 23.36 12.32
CA LYS A 180 5.39 23.46 10.96
C LYS A 180 6.83 23.97 10.95
N SER A 181 7.23 24.80 11.94
CA SER A 181 8.60 25.34 12.08
C SER A 181 9.63 24.26 12.43
N ASP A 182 9.25 23.25 13.22
CA ASP A 182 10.17 22.28 13.82
C ASP A 182 9.98 20.87 13.27
N ARG A 183 9.19 20.76 12.20
CA ARG A 183 8.72 19.51 11.64
C ARG A 183 9.78 18.73 10.87
N TYR A 184 10.68 19.46 10.20
CA TYR A 184 11.62 18.87 9.24
C TYR A 184 13.03 18.79 9.80
N GLU A 185 13.64 17.62 9.67
CA GLU A 185 15.05 17.35 9.97
C GLU A 185 15.72 16.79 8.72
N TYR A 186 16.78 17.45 8.26
CA TYR A 186 17.52 17.08 7.05
C TYR A 186 18.76 16.30 7.41
N ILE A 187 19.03 15.24 6.61
CA ILE A 187 20.22 14.38 6.73
C ILE A 187 20.92 14.35 5.38
N TYR A 188 22.25 14.54 5.40
CA TYR A 188 23.12 14.53 4.23
C TYR A 188 24.53 14.06 4.62
#